data_5ba8d8fa59530a783c2aef1f4ffc15d2
#
_entry.id   5ba8d8fa59530a783c2aef1f4ffc15d2
#
_cell.length_a   1.000
_cell.length_b   1.000
_cell.length_c   1.000
_cell.angle_alpha   90.00
_cell.angle_beta   90.00
_cell.angle_gamma   90.00
#
_symmetry.space_group_name_H-M   'P 1'
#
loop_
_entity.id
_entity.type
_entity.pdbx_description
1 polymer ?
#
loop_
_entity_poly.entity_id
_entity_poly.type
_entity_poly.pdbx_seq_one_letter_code
_entity_poly.pdbx_strand_id
1 'polypeptide(L)'
;MVSIKEAAGEFLAHKRIAVTGVSRKPQSHGSNIVYQRLRQRGYEVFAVNPNADEVEGDVSYHDLGSIPGGVEAVVIGTRPEIAEDTMRECADLGIKHVWMHRSFGKGSVSDAATDFGLRHGIAVIDGGCPLMFEPTADPGHKVMRFVFKMTGKVPRTCQAPTFSGGSGGPVSSASEASPG
;
A
#
# COMPACT_ATOMS: atom_id res chain seq x y z
N MET A 1 13.31 -7.20 -8.98
CA MET A 1 12.59 -7.86 -7.86
C MET A 1 13.30 -7.53 -6.57
N VAL A 2 12.62 -6.99 -5.61
CA VAL A 2 13.14 -6.72 -4.26
C VAL A 2 12.62 -7.78 -3.27
N SER A 3 13.35 -8.02 -2.18
CA SER A 3 12.85 -8.94 -1.16
C SER A 3 11.64 -8.35 -0.44
N ILE A 4 10.72 -9.20 0.03
CA ILE A 4 9.56 -8.74 0.82
C ILE A 4 9.98 -7.94 2.06
N LYS A 5 11.15 -8.23 2.63
CA LYS A 5 11.66 -7.51 3.80
C LYS A 5 12.06 -6.07 3.45
N GLU A 6 12.69 -5.88 2.30
CA GLU A 6 13.07 -4.55 1.79
C GLU A 6 11.82 -3.74 1.44
N ALA A 7 10.91 -4.31 0.64
CA ALA A 7 9.65 -3.66 0.28
C ALA A 7 8.81 -3.27 1.52
N ALA A 8 8.75 -4.15 2.52
CA ALA A 8 8.08 -3.86 3.79
C ALA A 8 8.79 -2.74 4.56
N GLY A 9 10.11 -2.71 4.56
CA GLY A 9 10.90 -1.64 5.18
C GLY A 9 10.64 -0.29 4.52
N GLU A 10 10.62 -0.23 3.19
CA GLU A 10 10.29 0.97 2.43
C GLU A 10 8.87 1.45 2.72
N PHE A 11 7.89 0.54 2.67
CA PHE A 11 6.50 0.87 3.00
C PHE A 11 6.35 1.44 4.42
N LEU A 12 6.98 0.79 5.40
CA LEU A 12 6.89 1.16 6.81
C LEU A 12 7.77 2.37 7.20
N ALA A 13 8.59 2.89 6.29
CA ALA A 13 9.30 4.16 6.47
C ALA A 13 8.35 5.36 6.33
N HIS A 14 7.25 5.22 5.59
CA HIS A 14 6.21 6.23 5.47
C HIS A 14 5.44 6.41 6.77
N LYS A 15 5.03 7.63 7.08
CA LYS A 15 4.37 7.95 8.35
C LYS A 15 2.87 8.19 8.21
N ARG A 16 2.43 8.70 7.07
CA ARG A 16 1.02 8.96 6.76
C ARG A 16 0.46 7.81 5.95
N ILE A 17 -0.31 6.93 6.61
CA ILE A 17 -0.80 5.69 6.00
C ILE A 17 -2.31 5.64 6.06
N ALA A 18 -2.98 5.43 4.92
CA ALA A 18 -4.39 5.09 4.90
C ALA A 18 -4.60 3.57 5.03
N VAL A 19 -5.65 3.17 5.73
CA VAL A 19 -6.10 1.78 5.80
C VAL A 19 -7.55 1.72 5.31
N THR A 20 -7.77 1.06 4.18
CA THR A 20 -9.12 0.90 3.63
C THR A 20 -9.83 -0.34 4.21
N GLY A 21 -11.14 -0.34 4.19
CA GLY A 21 -11.94 -1.46 4.69
C GLY A 21 -11.95 -1.59 6.21
N VAL A 22 -11.63 -0.52 6.95
CA VAL A 22 -11.80 -0.49 8.41
C VAL A 22 -13.29 -0.53 8.74
N SER A 23 -13.69 -1.57 9.46
CA SER A 23 -15.10 -1.84 9.75
C SER A 23 -15.62 -1.01 10.92
N ARG A 24 -16.93 -0.65 10.86
CA ARG A 24 -17.67 -0.07 12.02
C ARG A 24 -17.79 -1.02 13.21
N LYS A 25 -17.57 -2.32 13.00
CA LYS A 25 -17.56 -3.31 14.09
C LYS A 25 -16.15 -3.43 14.61
N PRO A 26 -15.86 -2.93 15.83
CA PRO A 26 -14.54 -2.97 16.43
C PRO A 26 -13.95 -4.38 16.42
N GLN A 27 -12.67 -4.50 16.13
CA GLN A 27 -11.89 -5.75 16.20
C GLN A 27 -12.40 -6.92 15.34
N SER A 28 -13.39 -6.69 14.45
CA SER A 28 -14.02 -7.76 13.69
C SER A 28 -13.28 -8.13 12.40
N HIS A 29 -12.39 -7.27 11.92
CA HIS A 29 -11.68 -7.42 10.64
C HIS A 29 -10.18 -7.19 10.80
N GLY A 30 -9.39 -7.85 9.93
CA GLY A 30 -7.93 -7.69 9.93
C GLY A 30 -7.48 -6.24 9.71
N SER A 31 -8.22 -5.46 8.90
CA SER A 31 -7.96 -4.03 8.69
C SER A 31 -8.12 -3.19 9.96
N ASN A 32 -9.07 -3.49 10.83
CA ASN A 32 -9.20 -2.80 12.12
C ASN A 32 -7.97 -3.03 12.99
N ILE A 33 -7.48 -4.27 13.04
CA ILE A 33 -6.26 -4.62 13.79
C ILE A 33 -5.06 -3.88 13.22
N VAL A 34 -4.90 -3.85 11.89
CA VAL A 34 -3.80 -3.12 11.23
C VAL A 34 -3.89 -1.63 11.57
N TYR A 35 -5.07 -1.03 11.44
CA TYR A 35 -5.32 0.37 11.75
C TYR A 35 -4.91 0.72 13.19
N GLN A 36 -5.45 0.00 14.17
CA GLN A 36 -5.17 0.23 15.60
C GLN A 36 -3.68 0.04 15.93
N ARG A 37 -3.06 -1.01 15.39
CA ARG A 37 -1.66 -1.33 15.69
C ARG A 37 -0.67 -0.34 15.09
N LEU A 38 -0.89 0.11 13.85
CA LEU A 38 -0.07 1.17 13.26
C LEU A 38 -0.19 2.46 14.07
N ARG A 39 -1.41 2.86 14.45
CA ARG A 39 -1.65 4.03 15.30
C ARG A 39 -0.93 3.94 16.65
N GLN A 40 -1.00 2.79 17.33
CA GLN A 40 -0.30 2.54 18.59
C GLN A 40 1.23 2.64 18.47
N ARG A 41 1.77 2.48 17.26
CA ARG A 41 3.20 2.57 16.96
C ARG A 41 3.65 3.94 16.45
N GLY A 42 2.78 4.93 16.56
CA GLY A 42 3.10 6.32 16.24
C GLY A 42 3.04 6.68 14.76
N TYR A 43 2.34 5.88 13.95
CA TYR A 43 1.99 6.27 12.60
C TYR A 43 0.77 7.21 12.62
N GLU A 44 0.73 8.15 11.70
CA GLU A 44 -0.46 8.94 11.40
C GLU A 44 -1.34 8.13 10.45
N VAL A 45 -2.37 7.49 11.02
CA VAL A 45 -3.17 6.51 10.29
C VAL A 45 -4.57 7.04 10.03
N PHE A 46 -5.03 6.89 8.81
CA PHE A 46 -6.34 7.35 8.34
C PHE A 46 -7.20 6.15 7.98
N ALA A 47 -8.37 6.03 8.63
CA ALA A 47 -9.32 5.00 8.29
C ALA A 47 -10.15 5.41 7.08
N VAL A 48 -10.33 4.51 6.11
CA VAL A 48 -11.16 4.74 4.94
C VAL A 48 -12.30 3.72 4.89
N ASN A 49 -13.53 4.23 4.94
CA ASN A 49 -14.75 3.45 4.81
C ASN A 49 -15.85 4.32 4.18
N PRO A 50 -16.32 4.03 2.96
CA PRO A 50 -17.32 4.86 2.27
C PRO A 50 -18.70 4.88 2.95
N ASN A 51 -18.93 4.00 3.94
CA ASN A 51 -20.21 3.83 4.63
C ASN A 51 -20.17 4.25 6.11
N ALA A 52 -19.13 4.96 6.54
CA ALA A 52 -18.98 5.37 7.93
C ALA A 52 -18.23 6.70 8.06
N ASP A 53 -18.72 7.56 8.93
CA ASP A 53 -18.07 8.83 9.29
C ASP A 53 -17.10 8.66 10.48
N GLU A 54 -17.28 7.56 11.24
CA GLU A 54 -16.44 7.22 12.38
C GLU A 54 -16.22 5.70 12.46
N VAL A 55 -14.98 5.29 12.74
CA VAL A 55 -14.59 3.90 13.02
C VAL A 55 -13.49 3.90 14.10
N GLU A 56 -13.53 2.91 14.98
CA GLU A 56 -12.55 2.75 16.07
C GLU A 56 -12.36 4.00 16.95
N GLY A 57 -13.41 4.87 17.03
CA GLY A 57 -13.40 6.11 17.79
C GLY A 57 -12.70 7.28 17.09
N ASP A 58 -12.39 7.16 15.81
CA ASP A 58 -11.75 8.18 15.00
C ASP A 58 -12.58 8.52 13.77
N VAL A 59 -12.30 9.68 13.18
CA VAL A 59 -12.89 10.08 11.89
C VAL A 59 -12.54 9.06 10.82
N SER A 60 -13.53 8.66 10.06
CA SER A 60 -13.37 7.83 8.86
C SER A 60 -13.59 8.66 7.61
N TYR A 61 -12.76 8.47 6.63
CA TYR A 61 -12.84 9.13 5.33
C TYR A 61 -13.56 8.24 4.33
N HIS A 62 -14.35 8.82 3.44
CA HIS A 62 -15.11 8.03 2.47
C HIS A 62 -14.24 7.50 1.32
N ASP A 63 -13.17 8.23 0.98
CA ASP A 63 -12.19 7.92 -0.05
C ASP A 63 -10.80 8.44 0.35
N LEU A 64 -9.78 8.10 -0.42
CA LEU A 64 -8.40 8.55 -0.17
C LEU A 64 -8.22 10.05 -0.44
N GLY A 65 -8.95 10.58 -1.43
CA GLY A 65 -8.85 11.98 -1.83
C GLY A 65 -9.38 12.95 -0.79
N SER A 66 -10.30 12.51 0.08
CA SER A 66 -10.88 13.33 1.15
C SER A 66 -9.97 13.48 2.38
N ILE A 67 -8.85 12.75 2.45
CA ILE A 67 -7.91 12.82 3.58
C ILE A 67 -7.11 14.14 3.51
N PRO A 68 -7.19 15.02 4.53
CA PRO A 68 -6.49 16.29 4.53
C PRO A 68 -4.96 16.11 4.45
N GLY A 69 -4.34 16.77 3.47
CA GLY A 69 -2.89 16.67 3.23
C GLY A 69 -2.43 15.36 2.57
N GLY A 70 -3.36 14.48 2.21
CA GLY A 70 -3.09 13.22 1.54
C GLY A 70 -2.35 12.20 2.39
N VAL A 71 -1.96 11.08 1.79
CA VAL A 71 -1.21 10.00 2.42
C VAL A 71 -0.03 9.56 1.54
N GLU A 72 0.97 8.97 2.15
CA GLU A 72 2.20 8.51 1.49
C GLU A 72 2.08 7.05 1.04
N ALA A 73 1.29 6.26 1.78
CA ALA A 73 1.12 4.84 1.54
C ALA A 73 -0.29 4.37 1.91
N VAL A 74 -0.74 3.25 1.32
CA VAL A 74 -2.07 2.70 1.52
C VAL A 74 -2.01 1.21 1.83
N VAL A 75 -2.69 0.79 2.90
CA VAL A 75 -3.02 -0.61 3.15
C VAL A 75 -4.44 -0.87 2.64
N ILE A 76 -4.57 -1.71 1.63
CA ILE A 76 -5.87 -2.16 1.13
C ILE A 76 -6.34 -3.33 1.98
N GLY A 77 -7.43 -3.11 2.73
CA GLY A 77 -8.08 -4.10 3.57
C GLY A 77 -9.50 -4.47 3.12
N THR A 78 -9.90 -4.03 1.93
CA THR A 78 -11.17 -4.35 1.29
C THR A 78 -11.13 -5.72 0.61
N ARG A 79 -12.29 -6.17 0.09
CA ARG A 79 -12.34 -7.40 -0.72
C ARG A 79 -11.56 -7.23 -2.03
N PRO A 80 -11.06 -8.33 -2.63
CA PRO A 80 -10.28 -8.29 -3.87
C PRO A 80 -10.97 -7.57 -5.03
N GLU A 81 -12.30 -7.68 -5.11
CA GLU A 81 -13.12 -7.07 -6.17
C GLU A 81 -13.10 -5.54 -6.14
N ILE A 82 -12.82 -4.95 -4.96
CA ILE A 82 -12.74 -3.50 -4.76
C ILE A 82 -11.29 -3.00 -4.79
N ALA A 83 -10.33 -3.91 -4.64
CA ALA A 83 -8.91 -3.54 -4.55
C ALA A 83 -8.40 -2.82 -5.80
N GLU A 84 -8.91 -3.16 -6.97
CA GLU A 84 -8.53 -2.50 -8.23
C GLU A 84 -9.00 -1.04 -8.27
N ASP A 85 -10.22 -0.74 -7.82
CA ASP A 85 -10.73 0.65 -7.76
C ASP A 85 -9.89 1.49 -6.81
N THR A 86 -9.56 0.94 -5.63
CA THR A 86 -8.66 1.60 -4.68
C THR A 86 -7.26 1.81 -5.27
N MET A 87 -6.75 0.85 -6.04
CA MET A 87 -5.45 0.98 -6.71
C MET A 87 -5.46 2.07 -7.79
N ARG A 88 -6.58 2.23 -8.52
CA ARG A 88 -6.77 3.32 -9.49
C ARG A 88 -6.76 4.67 -8.78
N GLU A 89 -7.49 4.79 -7.69
CA GLU A 89 -7.49 5.99 -6.86
C GLU A 89 -6.08 6.33 -6.35
N CYS A 90 -5.29 5.34 -5.92
CA CYS A 90 -3.89 5.55 -5.55
C CYS A 90 -3.07 6.13 -6.71
N ALA A 91 -3.25 5.60 -7.93
CA ALA A 91 -2.55 6.10 -9.10
C ALA A 91 -2.91 7.55 -9.43
N ASP A 92 -4.21 7.89 -9.39
CA ASP A 92 -4.73 9.23 -9.66
C ASP A 92 -4.22 10.27 -8.64
N LEU A 93 -4.08 9.86 -7.38
CA LEU A 93 -3.55 10.70 -6.30
C LEU A 93 -2.01 10.69 -6.22
N GLY A 94 -1.32 9.94 -7.09
CA GLY A 94 0.14 9.86 -7.10
C GLY A 94 0.76 9.06 -5.95
N ILE A 95 -0.02 8.25 -5.25
CA ILE A 95 0.45 7.38 -4.18
C ILE A 95 1.26 6.23 -4.78
N LYS A 96 2.47 6.01 -4.27
CA LYS A 96 3.43 5.07 -4.88
C LYS A 96 3.67 3.79 -4.06
N HIS A 97 3.11 3.66 -2.88
CA HIS A 97 3.31 2.51 -2.00
C HIS A 97 1.97 1.94 -1.56
N VAL A 98 1.68 0.70 -1.98
CA VAL A 98 0.42 0.02 -1.66
C VAL A 98 0.68 -1.38 -1.14
N TRP A 99 0.00 -1.74 -0.06
CA TRP A 99 0.01 -3.06 0.54
C TRP A 99 -1.38 -3.67 0.50
N MET A 100 -1.60 -4.71 -0.30
CA MET A 100 -2.83 -5.50 -0.24
C MET A 100 -2.75 -6.49 0.91
N HIS A 101 -3.53 -6.24 1.97
CA HIS A 101 -3.48 -7.01 3.21
C HIS A 101 -4.05 -8.43 3.03
N ARG A 102 -3.30 -9.40 3.52
CA ARG A 102 -3.74 -10.79 3.59
C ARG A 102 -3.25 -11.43 4.88
N SER A 103 -4.19 -11.87 5.72
CA SER A 103 -3.88 -12.71 6.89
C SER A 103 -4.42 -14.12 6.70
N PHE A 104 -5.72 -14.31 6.86
CA PHE A 104 -6.41 -15.58 6.63
C PHE A 104 -7.32 -15.48 5.39
N GLY A 105 -7.45 -16.57 4.62
CA GLY A 105 -8.28 -16.59 3.41
C GLY A 105 -7.67 -15.84 2.22
N LYS A 106 -8.54 -15.28 1.36
CA LYS A 106 -8.15 -14.54 0.16
C LYS A 106 -7.56 -13.16 0.50
N GLY A 107 -7.99 -12.54 1.60
CA GLY A 107 -7.60 -11.17 1.96
C GLY A 107 -8.07 -10.16 0.91
N SER A 108 -7.21 -9.19 0.62
CA SER A 108 -7.46 -8.12 -0.37
C SER A 108 -6.63 -8.30 -1.64
N VAL A 109 -5.95 -9.42 -1.80
CA VAL A 109 -5.05 -9.66 -2.93
C VAL A 109 -5.85 -9.86 -4.21
N SER A 110 -5.52 -9.08 -5.23
CA SER A 110 -6.08 -9.11 -6.57
C SER A 110 -4.95 -9.00 -7.59
N ASP A 111 -4.84 -9.98 -8.48
CA ASP A 111 -3.83 -9.98 -9.55
C ASP A 111 -4.06 -8.78 -10.48
N ALA A 112 -5.31 -8.44 -10.79
CA ALA A 112 -5.64 -7.29 -11.61
C ALA A 112 -5.21 -5.96 -10.97
N ALA A 113 -5.41 -5.81 -9.65
CA ALA A 113 -4.93 -4.64 -8.91
C ALA A 113 -3.40 -4.58 -8.87
N THR A 114 -2.72 -5.73 -8.68
CA THR A 114 -1.25 -5.82 -8.72
C THR A 114 -0.72 -5.38 -10.08
N ASP A 115 -1.23 -5.96 -11.16
CA ASP A 115 -0.81 -5.63 -12.53
C ASP A 115 -1.08 -4.16 -12.87
N PHE A 116 -2.22 -3.64 -12.47
CA PHE A 116 -2.54 -2.22 -12.65
C PHE A 116 -1.53 -1.33 -11.91
N GLY A 117 -1.32 -1.57 -10.62
CA GLY A 117 -0.41 -0.79 -9.79
C GLY A 117 1.01 -0.75 -10.36
N LEU A 118 1.56 -1.91 -10.72
CA LEU A 118 2.90 -2.03 -11.31
C LEU A 118 3.05 -1.24 -12.61
N ARG A 119 2.04 -1.30 -13.51
CA ARG A 119 2.05 -0.52 -14.75
C ARG A 119 2.00 0.99 -14.52
N HIS A 120 1.45 1.44 -13.39
CA HIS A 120 1.37 2.86 -13.01
C HIS A 120 2.49 3.31 -12.07
N GLY A 121 3.54 2.49 -11.93
CA GLY A 121 4.72 2.83 -11.13
C GLY A 121 4.47 2.81 -9.62
N ILE A 122 3.50 2.00 -9.16
CA ILE A 122 3.22 1.78 -7.74
C ILE A 122 3.99 0.54 -7.28
N ALA A 123 4.72 0.65 -6.18
CA ALA A 123 5.32 -0.48 -5.48
C ALA A 123 4.22 -1.23 -4.73
N VAL A 124 3.94 -2.47 -5.16
CA VAL A 124 2.83 -3.26 -4.64
C VAL A 124 3.36 -4.43 -3.80
N ILE A 125 2.85 -4.56 -2.58
CA ILE A 125 3.01 -5.75 -1.74
C ILE A 125 1.69 -6.52 -1.76
N ASP A 126 1.67 -7.68 -2.40
CA ASP A 126 0.49 -8.50 -2.67
C ASP A 126 0.34 -9.64 -1.66
N GLY A 127 0.15 -9.33 -0.41
CA GLY A 127 -0.09 -10.32 0.64
C GLY A 127 0.67 -10.07 1.93
N GLY A 128 0.44 -10.94 2.91
CA GLY A 128 0.96 -10.75 4.24
C GLY A 128 0.30 -9.59 5.00
N CYS A 129 0.88 -9.26 6.14
CA CYS A 129 0.40 -8.19 7.02
C CYS A 129 1.55 -7.26 7.39
N PRO A 130 1.37 -5.93 7.37
CA PRO A 130 2.39 -4.98 7.81
C PRO A 130 2.94 -5.28 9.22
N LEU A 131 2.10 -5.81 10.10
CA LEU A 131 2.46 -6.15 11.48
C LEU A 131 3.41 -7.34 11.61
N MET A 132 3.73 -8.03 10.52
CA MET A 132 4.71 -9.13 10.49
C MET A 132 6.15 -8.64 10.33
N PHE A 133 6.36 -7.35 10.05
CA PHE A 133 7.66 -6.78 9.70
C PHE A 133 8.06 -5.67 10.65
N GLU A 134 9.37 -5.52 10.88
CA GLU A 134 9.89 -4.40 11.65
C GLU A 134 9.69 -3.06 10.91
N PRO A 135 9.43 -1.96 11.61
CA PRO A 135 9.40 -1.81 13.09
C PRO A 135 8.05 -2.14 13.73
N THR A 136 7.06 -2.61 12.98
CA THR A 136 5.68 -2.83 13.46
C THR A 136 5.43 -4.24 14.00
N ALA A 137 6.37 -5.16 13.83
CA ALA A 137 6.22 -6.55 14.21
C ALA A 137 6.08 -6.75 15.74
N ASP A 138 5.10 -7.55 16.12
CA ASP A 138 4.98 -8.09 17.47
C ASP A 138 5.29 -9.60 17.51
N PRO A 139 5.51 -10.19 18.71
CA PRO A 139 5.90 -11.60 18.84
C PRO A 139 4.93 -12.57 18.16
N GLY A 140 3.61 -12.33 18.27
CA GLY A 140 2.60 -13.18 17.67
C GLY A 140 2.62 -13.13 16.15
N HIS A 141 2.78 -11.93 15.57
CA HIS A 141 2.88 -11.76 14.13
C HIS A 141 4.21 -12.28 13.55
N LYS A 142 5.30 -12.27 14.34
CA LYS A 142 6.57 -12.91 13.93
C LYS A 142 6.42 -14.44 13.78
N VAL A 143 5.73 -15.08 14.71
CA VAL A 143 5.41 -16.52 14.63
C VAL A 143 4.49 -16.78 13.43
N MET A 144 3.45 -15.98 13.26
CA MET A 144 2.52 -16.10 12.14
C MET A 144 3.23 -15.91 10.78
N ARG A 145 4.18 -14.98 10.70
CA ARG A 145 5.02 -14.81 9.50
C ARG A 145 5.80 -16.05 9.17
N PHE A 146 6.38 -16.71 10.17
CA PHE A 146 7.11 -17.96 9.97
C PHE A 146 6.22 -19.06 9.38
N VAL A 147 5.02 -19.27 9.96
CA VAL A 147 4.04 -20.25 9.47
C VAL A 147 3.56 -19.90 8.06
N PHE A 148 3.24 -18.64 7.79
CA PHE A 148 2.75 -18.20 6.48
C PHE A 148 3.82 -18.23 5.39
N LYS A 149 5.10 -18.05 5.75
CA LYS A 149 6.22 -18.24 4.84
C LYS A 149 6.35 -19.71 4.41
N MET A 150 6.09 -20.65 5.32
CA MET A 150 6.08 -22.08 5.02
C MET A 150 4.89 -22.48 4.13
N THR A 151 3.75 -21.80 4.26
CA THR A 151 2.51 -22.10 3.52
C THR A 151 2.34 -21.26 2.24
N GLY A 152 3.34 -20.45 1.88
CA GLY A 152 3.30 -19.62 0.66
C GLY A 152 2.32 -18.45 0.69
N LYS A 153 1.81 -18.07 1.88
CA LYS A 153 0.84 -16.96 2.03
C LYS A 153 1.51 -15.58 2.15
N VAL A 154 2.81 -15.53 2.35
CA VAL A 154 3.62 -14.31 2.29
C VAL A 154 4.48 -14.41 1.04
N PRO A 155 4.41 -13.45 0.12
CA PRO A 155 5.27 -13.46 -1.06
C PRO A 155 6.74 -13.41 -0.63
N ARG A 156 7.60 -14.11 -1.35
CA ARG A 156 9.05 -14.10 -1.07
C ARG A 156 9.73 -12.87 -1.66
N THR A 157 9.16 -12.36 -2.73
CA THR A 157 9.65 -11.20 -3.49
C THR A 157 8.47 -10.33 -3.88
N CYS A 158 8.69 -9.02 -3.93
CA CYS A 158 7.74 -8.05 -4.45
C CYS A 158 8.25 -7.52 -5.78
N GLN A 159 7.35 -7.17 -6.66
CA GLN A 159 7.69 -6.49 -7.90
C GLN A 159 7.76 -4.99 -7.62
N ALA A 160 8.95 -4.42 -7.81
CA ALA A 160 9.10 -2.97 -7.88
C ALA A 160 8.78 -2.50 -9.30
N PRO A 161 8.22 -1.30 -9.47
CA PRO A 161 8.00 -0.74 -10.79
C PRO A 161 9.33 -0.67 -11.54
N THR A 162 9.36 -1.20 -12.74
CA THR A 162 10.51 -1.00 -13.64
C THR A 162 10.41 0.40 -14.24
N PHE A 163 11.17 1.33 -13.71
CA PHE A 163 11.42 2.57 -14.42
C PHE A 163 12.29 2.24 -15.63
N SER A 164 11.69 2.10 -16.80
CA SER A 164 12.44 2.16 -18.05
C SER A 164 12.95 3.61 -18.15
N GLY A 165 14.21 3.82 -17.80
CA GLY A 165 14.88 5.09 -18.01
C GLY A 165 14.86 5.42 -19.49
N GLY A 166 14.00 6.35 -19.89
CA GLY A 166 14.09 6.99 -21.18
C GLY A 166 15.44 7.70 -21.24
N SER A 167 16.38 7.10 -21.97
CA SER A 167 17.60 7.77 -22.38
C SER A 167 17.21 8.97 -23.23
N GLY A 168 17.14 10.14 -22.61
CA GLY A 168 17.08 11.41 -23.32
C GLY A 168 18.37 11.56 -24.13
N GLY A 169 18.28 11.33 -25.44
CA GLY A 169 19.36 11.64 -26.37
C GLY A 169 19.68 13.14 -26.32
N PRO A 170 20.95 13.52 -26.59
CA PRO A 170 21.36 14.90 -26.55
C PRO A 170 20.66 15.72 -27.65
N VAL A 171 19.98 16.78 -27.26
CA VAL A 171 19.49 17.81 -28.17
C VAL A 171 20.71 18.51 -28.80
N SER A 172 20.97 18.17 -30.06
CA SER A 172 21.90 18.87 -30.91
C SER A 172 21.46 20.33 -31.09
N SER A 173 22.22 21.25 -30.55
CA SER A 173 22.07 22.67 -30.82
C SER A 173 22.61 22.96 -32.22
N ALA A 174 21.71 23.07 -33.18
CA ALA A 174 22.08 23.65 -34.47
C ALA A 174 22.08 25.18 -34.34
N SER A 175 23.28 25.72 -34.43
CA SER A 175 23.59 27.12 -34.68
C SER A 175 23.14 27.46 -36.11
N GLU A 176 22.20 28.39 -36.27
CA GLU A 176 21.99 29.03 -37.54
C GLU A 176 22.51 30.46 -37.52
N ALA A 177 23.58 30.61 -38.28
CA ALA A 177 24.12 31.90 -38.65
C ALA A 177 23.20 32.56 -39.71
N SER A 178 22.88 33.81 -39.51
CA SER A 178 22.26 34.70 -40.49
C SER A 178 23.30 35.29 -41.44
N PRO A 179 23.05 35.43 -42.71
CA PRO A 179 23.77 36.40 -43.54
C PRO A 179 22.84 37.46 -44.13
N GLY A 180 23.37 38.68 -44.21
CA GLY A 180 23.01 39.70 -45.16
C GLY A 180 21.88 40.65 -44.85
#